data_9122997c8b46a04f58b3ebfac06298a2
#
_entry.id   9122997c8b46a04f58b3ebfac06298a2
#
_cell.length_a   1.000
_cell.length_b   1.000
_cell.length_c   1.000
_cell.angle_alpha   90.00
_cell.angle_beta   90.00
_cell.angle_gamma   90.00
#
_symmetry.space_group_name_H-M   'P 1'
#
loop_
_entity.id
_entity.type
_entity.pdbx_description
1 polymer ?
#
loop_
_entity_poly.entity_id
_entity_poly.type
_entity_poly.pdbx_seq_one_letter_code
_entity_poly.pdbx_strand_id
1 'polypeptide(L)'
;MKNYQPNYLSMLLLMFVCIASCSNETTSGPGFEIGGTPAESVYQIPSDRKVLLPGTGFQTGDIVRLTDTGISHNTYRVEAAVEDDGAVITLPGNFVDGRYELFIVRGTRQVRYGLAVFRADSDRPGELDRPDYDRLTADRHPRLLMDDEAFGSLMEQVRAGNNQVLNRLHATNLRNADIYGLAAAPLAYQLDAAEKRILHISNAALLRIFSCAYAYRATGDRKYLDHAENDINTVCNFPDWNGHRHYLDVGEMAAAVALGYDWLYADLKPETRANAERALREYAFDTAEPYGSSFYNKVSNWNQVCNAGLVCGALAVYETCPETAEAIIEKSLESNRTAVEALYAPHGNYPEGYGYWEYGTVFEVLMLTALETAAGSDAGISATAGFDRTAEWLLYMVGTKHQGFNYADTPPFSASVDIPSWYFADRFKKPSILYFNKRNLDALTTDYYNWNHRLLPMIMVFAGRVDLNSVTSPTQKVWAGEGVTPVVLVHTDWTWSDTDKYLGIKGGKARSSHAHMDAGSFVYDAYGVRWSMDIGRQDYAT
;
A
#
# COMPACT_ATOMS: atom_id res chain seq x y z
N MET A 1 13.72 -9.01 54.06
CA MET A 1 13.23 -9.60 52.82
C MET A 1 11.77 -9.97 53.05
N LYS A 2 10.83 -9.13 52.57
CA LYS A 2 9.40 -9.42 52.62
C LYS A 2 9.00 -9.97 51.27
N ASN A 3 8.45 -11.17 51.25
CA ASN A 3 7.95 -11.85 50.09
C ASN A 3 6.76 -11.08 49.50
N TYR A 4 6.95 -10.55 48.29
CA TYR A 4 5.85 -10.05 47.48
C TYR A 4 5.41 -11.18 46.55
N GLN A 5 4.28 -11.78 46.82
CA GLN A 5 3.59 -12.65 45.86
C GLN A 5 2.67 -11.79 45.00
N PRO A 6 2.82 -11.78 43.68
CA PRO A 6 1.85 -11.10 42.82
C PRO A 6 0.55 -11.91 42.71
N ASN A 7 -0.54 -11.22 42.88
CA ASN A 7 -1.88 -11.79 42.87
C ASN A 7 -2.31 -12.06 41.42
N TYR A 8 -2.04 -13.25 40.91
CA TYR A 8 -2.41 -13.70 39.55
C TYR A 8 -3.94 -13.69 39.29
N LEU A 9 -4.76 -13.63 40.36
CA LEU A 9 -6.22 -13.58 40.24
C LEU A 9 -6.75 -12.25 39.67
N SER A 10 -6.02 -11.14 39.88
CA SER A 10 -6.41 -9.83 39.39
C SER A 10 -6.13 -9.66 37.89
N MET A 11 -5.15 -10.38 37.34
CA MET A 11 -4.83 -10.31 35.91
C MET A 11 -5.77 -11.18 35.07
N LEU A 12 -6.26 -12.30 35.61
CA LEU A 12 -7.29 -13.11 34.97
C LEU A 12 -8.67 -12.42 34.98
N LEU A 13 -8.97 -11.62 36.01
CA LEU A 13 -10.23 -10.88 36.09
C LEU A 13 -10.32 -9.74 35.08
N LEU A 14 -9.21 -9.10 34.72
CA LEU A 14 -9.19 -8.08 33.67
C LEU A 14 -9.36 -8.66 32.25
N MET A 15 -8.87 -9.88 31.99
CA MET A 15 -9.14 -10.57 30.73
C MET A 15 -10.60 -11.04 30.61
N PHE A 16 -11.25 -11.41 31.73
CA PHE A 16 -12.65 -11.82 31.70
C PHE A 16 -13.65 -10.65 31.63
N VAL A 17 -13.29 -9.47 32.11
CA VAL A 17 -14.16 -8.28 32.05
C VAL A 17 -14.25 -7.71 30.62
N CYS A 18 -13.24 -7.90 29.78
CA CYS A 18 -13.35 -7.53 28.35
C CYS A 18 -14.25 -8.47 27.51
N ILE A 19 -14.56 -9.67 28.01
CA ILE A 19 -15.43 -10.64 27.30
C ILE A 19 -16.88 -10.56 27.81
N ALA A 20 -17.14 -9.97 28.96
CA ALA A 20 -18.45 -9.96 29.61
C ALA A 20 -19.28 -8.67 29.42
N SER A 21 -18.82 -7.70 28.61
CA SER A 21 -19.63 -6.51 28.32
C SER A 21 -20.44 -6.57 27.02
N CYS A 22 -20.59 -7.75 26.42
CA CYS A 22 -21.67 -8.01 25.47
C CYS A 22 -22.93 -8.42 26.23
N SER A 23 -23.48 -7.56 27.06
CA SER A 23 -24.83 -7.76 27.58
C SER A 23 -25.82 -7.43 26.47
N ASN A 24 -26.48 -8.44 25.95
CA ASN A 24 -27.72 -8.31 25.20
C ASN A 24 -28.75 -7.55 26.04
N GLU A 25 -28.86 -6.24 25.84
CA GLU A 25 -30.08 -5.55 26.26
C GLU A 25 -31.20 -5.88 25.26
N THR A 26 -31.81 -7.05 25.44
CA THR A 26 -33.12 -7.35 24.86
C THR A 26 -34.18 -6.72 25.77
N THR A 27 -34.63 -5.52 25.44
CA THR A 27 -35.86 -4.98 26.05
C THR A 27 -37.05 -5.67 25.40
N SER A 28 -37.70 -6.54 26.19
CA SER A 28 -38.92 -7.27 25.80
C SER A 28 -40.14 -6.33 25.85
N GLY A 29 -40.62 -5.93 24.69
CA GLY A 29 -41.94 -5.29 24.48
C GLY A 29 -42.34 -5.51 23.02
N PRO A 30 -43.61 -5.35 22.62
CA PRO A 30 -43.98 -5.51 21.22
C PRO A 30 -43.16 -4.55 20.38
N GLY A 31 -42.25 -5.12 19.56
CA GLY A 31 -41.33 -4.41 18.72
C GLY A 31 -42.05 -3.68 17.59
N PHE A 32 -41.44 -2.64 17.05
CA PHE A 32 -41.80 -2.15 15.73
C PHE A 32 -40.98 -2.94 14.69
N GLU A 33 -41.47 -3.00 13.48
CA GLU A 33 -40.80 -3.68 12.38
C GLU A 33 -40.46 -2.68 11.30
N ILE A 34 -39.30 -2.90 10.66
CA ILE A 34 -38.93 -2.22 9.41
C ILE A 34 -39.01 -3.30 8.32
N GLY A 35 -39.92 -3.11 7.38
CA GLY A 35 -40.15 -4.05 6.29
C GLY A 35 -39.28 -3.74 5.08
N GLY A 36 -39.05 -4.77 4.25
CA GLY A 36 -38.32 -4.57 2.98
C GLY A 36 -36.81 -4.34 3.13
N THR A 37 -36.26 -4.67 4.31
CA THR A 37 -34.82 -4.48 4.57
C THR A 37 -33.98 -5.55 3.89
N PRO A 38 -32.90 -5.20 3.17
CA PRO A 38 -31.97 -6.17 2.61
C PRO A 38 -31.16 -6.84 3.72
N ALA A 39 -30.81 -8.12 3.56
CA ALA A 39 -29.97 -8.83 4.51
C ALA A 39 -28.55 -8.24 4.60
N GLU A 40 -28.04 -7.79 3.48
CA GLU A 40 -26.78 -7.06 3.33
C GLU A 40 -26.90 -6.07 2.16
N SER A 41 -26.32 -4.89 2.32
CA SER A 41 -26.34 -3.82 1.31
C SER A 41 -24.96 -3.21 1.13
N VAL A 42 -24.70 -2.70 -0.05
CA VAL A 42 -23.51 -1.89 -0.34
C VAL A 42 -23.97 -0.47 -0.68
N TYR A 43 -23.47 0.51 0.06
CA TYR A 43 -23.78 1.92 -0.15
C TYR A 43 -22.50 2.66 -0.54
N GLN A 44 -22.58 3.43 -1.61
CA GLN A 44 -21.57 4.45 -1.91
C GLN A 44 -21.88 5.68 -1.03
N ILE A 45 -20.85 6.30 -0.48
CA ILE A 45 -20.98 7.52 0.33
C ILE A 45 -20.87 8.71 -0.64
N PRO A 46 -21.97 9.38 -1.01
CA PRO A 46 -21.91 10.50 -1.95
C PRO A 46 -21.27 11.73 -1.30
N SER A 47 -20.92 12.74 -2.12
CA SER A 47 -20.25 13.96 -1.65
C SER A 47 -21.06 14.74 -0.59
N ASP A 48 -22.39 14.70 -0.67
CA ASP A 48 -23.29 15.29 0.34
C ASP A 48 -23.50 14.36 1.55
N ARG A 49 -22.88 13.17 1.54
CA ARG A 49 -22.92 12.14 2.60
C ARG A 49 -24.31 11.62 2.95
N LYS A 50 -25.27 11.76 2.05
CA LYS A 50 -26.64 11.27 2.22
C LYS A 50 -26.81 9.88 1.62
N VAL A 51 -27.30 8.95 2.42
CA VAL A 51 -27.52 7.56 2.00
C VAL A 51 -28.96 7.17 2.26
N LEU A 52 -29.64 6.68 1.24
CA LEU A 52 -30.99 6.13 1.36
C LEU A 52 -30.91 4.69 1.89
N LEU A 53 -31.57 4.44 3.01
CA LEU A 53 -31.83 3.10 3.56
C LEU A 53 -33.23 2.67 3.11
N PRO A 54 -33.35 1.74 2.16
CA PRO A 54 -34.65 1.30 1.65
C PRO A 54 -35.45 0.54 2.70
N GLY A 55 -36.77 0.69 2.69
CA GLY A 55 -37.65 -0.04 3.58
C GLY A 55 -38.88 0.75 3.99
N THR A 56 -39.78 0.07 4.70
CA THR A 56 -41.04 0.66 5.18
C THR A 56 -41.10 0.62 6.71
N GLY A 57 -41.88 1.53 7.29
CA GLY A 57 -42.08 1.57 8.74
C GLY A 57 -41.16 2.50 9.51
N PHE A 58 -40.31 3.27 8.82
CA PHE A 58 -39.56 4.37 9.42
C PHE A 58 -40.50 5.47 9.91
N GLN A 59 -40.12 6.16 10.98
CA GLN A 59 -40.87 7.28 11.55
C GLN A 59 -39.96 8.47 11.85
N THR A 60 -40.51 9.64 11.80
CA THR A 60 -39.79 10.85 12.24
C THR A 60 -39.30 10.72 13.68
N GLY A 61 -38.03 10.99 13.90
CA GLY A 61 -37.36 10.81 15.19
C GLY A 61 -36.70 9.45 15.40
N ASP A 62 -36.73 8.55 14.39
CA ASP A 62 -35.91 7.36 14.40
C ASP A 62 -34.42 7.74 14.30
N ILE A 63 -33.60 7.01 15.06
CA ILE A 63 -32.16 7.12 15.01
C ILE A 63 -31.61 5.84 14.36
N VAL A 64 -30.79 6.00 13.35
CA VAL A 64 -29.99 4.88 12.82
C VAL A 64 -28.70 4.79 13.60
N ARG A 65 -28.51 3.67 14.28
CA ARG A 65 -27.24 3.32 14.92
C ARG A 65 -26.48 2.41 13.98
N LEU A 66 -25.30 2.86 13.59
CA LEU A 66 -24.35 2.11 12.79
C LEU A 66 -23.22 1.67 13.72
N THR A 67 -23.05 0.37 13.88
CA THR A 67 -21.98 -0.20 14.70
C THR A 67 -21.02 -0.95 13.76
N ASP A 68 -19.76 -0.51 13.72
CA ASP A 68 -18.73 -1.20 12.97
C ASP A 68 -18.66 -2.66 13.41
N THR A 69 -18.69 -3.57 12.44
CA THR A 69 -18.57 -5.01 12.71
C THR A 69 -17.13 -5.44 12.93
N GLY A 70 -16.16 -4.57 12.62
CA GLY A 70 -14.76 -4.74 12.98
C GLY A 70 -14.52 -4.53 14.47
N ILE A 71 -13.30 -4.80 14.91
CA ILE A 71 -12.93 -4.75 16.34
C ILE A 71 -12.91 -3.30 16.90
N SER A 72 -12.89 -2.29 16.03
CA SER A 72 -12.95 -0.87 16.43
C SER A 72 -14.28 -0.52 17.12
N HIS A 73 -15.35 -1.25 16.82
CA HIS A 73 -16.71 -1.03 17.32
C HIS A 73 -17.14 0.44 17.30
N ASN A 74 -16.63 1.22 16.33
CA ASN A 74 -17.07 2.59 16.14
C ASN A 74 -18.58 2.60 16.00
N THR A 75 -19.25 3.39 16.82
CA THR A 75 -20.70 3.49 16.78
C THR A 75 -21.09 4.93 16.44
N TYR A 76 -21.84 5.06 15.36
CA TYR A 76 -22.43 6.33 14.94
C TYR A 76 -23.94 6.29 15.20
N ARG A 77 -24.50 7.44 15.51
CA ARG A 77 -25.96 7.62 15.70
C ARG A 77 -26.38 8.82 14.85
N VAL A 78 -27.20 8.57 13.86
CA VAL A 78 -27.66 9.59 12.92
C VAL A 78 -29.18 9.61 12.85
N GLU A 79 -29.78 10.78 12.70
CA GLU A 79 -31.23 10.91 12.55
C GLU A 79 -31.65 10.40 11.15
N ALA A 80 -32.79 9.71 11.10
CA ALA A 80 -33.41 9.24 9.90
C ALA A 80 -34.43 10.27 9.38
N ALA A 81 -34.20 10.82 8.20
CA ALA A 81 -35.19 11.60 7.48
C ALA A 81 -36.07 10.63 6.66
N VAL A 82 -37.35 10.54 6.98
CA VAL A 82 -38.29 9.60 6.35
C VAL A 82 -38.66 10.09 4.95
N GLU A 83 -38.58 9.18 3.99
CA GLU A 83 -39.01 9.37 2.60
C GLU A 83 -39.98 8.26 2.18
N ASP A 84 -40.55 8.36 0.98
CA ASP A 84 -41.63 7.45 0.50
C ASP A 84 -41.15 5.99 0.37
N ASP A 85 -39.87 5.78 0.05
CA ASP A 85 -39.25 4.47 -0.21
C ASP A 85 -38.21 4.04 0.85
N GLY A 86 -38.09 4.81 1.97
CA GLY A 86 -37.15 4.46 3.03
C GLY A 86 -36.86 5.59 4.01
N ALA A 87 -35.61 5.69 4.39
CA ALA A 87 -35.12 6.80 5.21
C ALA A 87 -33.73 7.23 4.74
N VAL A 88 -33.52 8.52 4.60
CA VAL A 88 -32.23 9.11 4.30
C VAL A 88 -31.50 9.42 5.59
N ILE A 89 -30.25 8.98 5.67
CA ILE A 89 -29.31 9.33 6.74
C ILE A 89 -28.18 10.20 6.20
N THR A 90 -27.72 11.15 7.01
CA THR A 90 -26.52 11.93 6.68
C THR A 90 -25.36 11.45 7.55
N LEU A 91 -24.36 10.84 6.90
CA LEU A 91 -23.19 10.31 7.58
C LEU A 91 -22.31 11.46 8.11
N PRO A 92 -21.82 11.40 9.36
CA PRO A 92 -20.99 12.45 9.94
C PRO A 92 -19.66 12.60 9.20
N GLY A 93 -19.03 13.78 9.30
CA GLY A 93 -17.76 14.08 8.61
C GLY A 93 -16.61 13.15 8.97
N ASN A 94 -16.63 12.59 10.18
CA ASN A 94 -15.65 11.62 10.68
C ASN A 94 -16.10 10.16 10.50
N PHE A 95 -17.13 9.90 9.71
CA PHE A 95 -17.57 8.53 9.42
C PHE A 95 -16.49 7.81 8.61
N VAL A 96 -16.14 6.64 9.05
CA VAL A 96 -15.16 5.76 8.37
C VAL A 96 -15.93 4.76 7.52
N ASP A 97 -15.55 4.61 6.27
CA ASP A 97 -16.06 3.55 5.41
C ASP A 97 -15.69 2.17 5.98
N GLY A 98 -16.53 1.18 5.70
CA GLY A 98 -16.39 -0.15 6.28
C GLY A 98 -17.72 -0.90 6.36
N ARG A 99 -17.70 -2.00 7.09
CA ARG A 99 -18.88 -2.87 7.29
C ARG A 99 -19.52 -2.59 8.64
N TYR A 100 -20.82 -2.30 8.62
CA TYR A 100 -21.59 -1.90 9.78
C TYR A 100 -22.81 -2.79 9.97
N GLU A 101 -23.12 -3.08 11.22
CA GLU A 101 -24.43 -3.57 11.61
C GLU A 101 -25.33 -2.37 11.95
N LEU A 102 -26.49 -2.30 11.29
CA LEU A 102 -27.42 -1.19 11.42
C LEU A 102 -28.61 -1.57 12.30
N PHE A 103 -28.96 -0.68 13.20
CA PHE A 103 -30.15 -0.78 14.04
C PHE A 103 -30.96 0.52 13.91
N ILE A 104 -32.28 0.36 13.81
CA ILE A 104 -33.20 1.48 13.95
C ILE A 104 -33.62 1.58 15.41
N VAL A 105 -33.41 2.74 15.99
CA VAL A 105 -33.68 3.03 17.41
C VAL A 105 -34.83 4.02 17.51
N ARG A 106 -35.90 3.65 18.21
CA ARG A 106 -37.08 4.45 18.44
C ARG A 106 -37.36 4.54 19.94
N GLY A 107 -37.04 5.67 20.55
CA GLY A 107 -37.05 5.81 22.01
C GLY A 107 -36.12 4.83 22.69
N THR A 108 -36.67 3.95 23.51
CA THR A 108 -35.91 2.87 24.21
C THR A 108 -35.84 1.55 23.45
N ARG A 109 -36.50 1.44 22.30
CA ARG A 109 -36.60 0.21 21.52
C ARG A 109 -35.64 0.29 20.33
N GLN A 110 -35.18 -0.90 19.91
CA GLN A 110 -34.36 -1.01 18.69
C GLN A 110 -34.74 -2.29 17.92
N VAL A 111 -34.57 -2.22 16.61
CA VAL A 111 -34.71 -3.36 15.70
C VAL A 111 -33.48 -3.41 14.80
N ARG A 112 -33.02 -4.62 14.52
CA ARG A 112 -31.92 -4.82 13.57
C ARG A 112 -32.44 -4.51 12.17
N TYR A 113 -31.74 -3.60 11.48
CA TYR A 113 -32.03 -3.28 10.08
C TYR A 113 -31.31 -4.26 9.13
N GLY A 114 -30.02 -4.48 9.30
CA GLY A 114 -29.23 -5.36 8.48
C GLY A 114 -27.73 -5.10 8.58
N LEU A 115 -26.98 -5.72 7.68
CA LEU A 115 -25.57 -5.43 7.46
C LEU A 115 -25.41 -4.49 6.26
N ALA A 116 -24.51 -3.53 6.36
CA ALA A 116 -24.22 -2.61 5.28
C ALA A 116 -22.72 -2.38 5.14
N VAL A 117 -22.23 -2.38 3.92
CA VAL A 117 -20.89 -1.95 3.58
C VAL A 117 -21.00 -0.52 3.02
N PHE A 118 -20.37 0.42 3.69
CA PHE A 118 -20.24 1.80 3.21
C PHE A 118 -18.88 1.96 2.57
N ARG A 119 -18.86 2.49 1.36
CA ARG A 119 -17.64 2.79 0.62
C ARG A 119 -17.57 4.28 0.38
N ALA A 120 -16.41 4.88 0.63
CA ALA A 120 -16.18 6.25 0.19
C ALA A 120 -16.44 6.32 -1.32
N ASP A 121 -17.11 7.38 -1.74
CA ASP A 121 -17.26 7.68 -3.16
C ASP A 121 -15.84 7.96 -3.70
N SER A 122 -15.23 6.92 -4.27
CA SER A 122 -14.23 7.17 -5.28
C SER A 122 -15.04 7.69 -6.46
N ASP A 123 -14.70 8.81 -7.04
CA ASP A 123 -15.33 9.42 -8.21
C ASP A 123 -15.41 8.49 -9.45
N ARG A 124 -15.56 7.19 -9.24
CA ARG A 124 -15.55 6.15 -10.28
C ARG A 124 -16.76 5.23 -10.16
N PRO A 125 -17.62 5.23 -11.19
CA PRO A 125 -18.68 4.23 -11.33
C PRO A 125 -18.07 2.82 -11.41
N GLY A 126 -18.80 1.81 -10.94
CA GLY A 126 -18.39 0.41 -10.87
C GLY A 126 -18.31 -0.34 -12.20
N GLU A 127 -18.08 0.31 -13.31
CA GLU A 127 -17.58 -0.30 -14.53
C GLU A 127 -16.05 -0.36 -14.43
N LEU A 128 -15.49 -1.52 -14.72
CA LEU A 128 -14.05 -1.74 -14.85
C LEU A 128 -13.50 -0.70 -15.82
N ASP A 129 -12.93 0.36 -15.26
CA ASP A 129 -12.33 1.43 -16.03
C ASP A 129 -11.11 0.82 -16.73
N ARG A 130 -11.28 0.48 -18.01
CA ARG A 130 -10.20 -0.13 -18.79
C ARG A 130 -9.14 0.91 -19.04
N PRO A 131 -7.86 0.51 -19.07
CA PRO A 131 -6.81 1.37 -19.57
C PRO A 131 -7.15 1.89 -20.96
N ASP A 132 -6.97 3.19 -21.18
CA ASP A 132 -7.16 3.82 -22.48
C ASP A 132 -5.87 3.68 -23.31
N TYR A 133 -5.83 2.64 -24.12
CA TYR A 133 -4.67 2.32 -24.96
C TYR A 133 -4.43 3.31 -26.09
N ASP A 134 -5.43 4.09 -26.50
CA ASP A 134 -5.27 5.14 -27.52
C ASP A 134 -4.34 6.28 -27.04
N ARG A 135 -4.11 6.36 -25.75
CA ARG A 135 -3.15 7.30 -25.15
C ARG A 135 -1.69 6.87 -25.30
N LEU A 136 -1.41 5.62 -25.65
CA LEU A 136 -0.05 5.05 -25.66
C LEU A 136 0.62 5.24 -27.02
N THR A 137 0.93 6.49 -27.36
CA THR A 137 1.58 6.88 -28.62
C THR A 137 3.06 7.26 -28.41
N ALA A 138 3.89 7.13 -29.45
CA ALA A 138 5.33 7.34 -29.37
C ALA A 138 5.77 8.77 -28.99
N ASP A 139 4.89 9.74 -29.21
CA ASP A 139 5.14 11.15 -28.84
C ASP A 139 4.78 11.48 -27.38
N ARG A 140 4.27 10.48 -26.63
CA ARG A 140 3.89 10.65 -25.23
C ARG A 140 4.89 10.06 -24.21
N HIS A 141 6.16 9.97 -24.55
CA HIS A 141 7.22 9.68 -23.60
C HIS A 141 7.81 10.97 -23.00
N PRO A 142 8.13 10.98 -21.71
CA PRO A 142 7.85 9.96 -20.71
C PRO A 142 6.37 9.95 -20.32
N ARG A 143 5.83 8.75 -20.08
CA ARG A 143 4.43 8.53 -19.69
C ARG A 143 4.25 7.72 -18.40
N LEU A 144 5.32 7.03 -17.96
CA LEU A 144 5.30 6.28 -16.70
C LEU A 144 5.55 7.22 -15.52
N LEU A 145 4.64 7.23 -14.56
CA LEU A 145 4.70 7.95 -13.29
C LEU A 145 4.60 9.48 -13.41
N MET A 146 5.23 10.10 -14.39
CA MET A 146 5.28 11.56 -14.50
C MET A 146 5.76 11.98 -15.91
N ASP A 147 4.94 12.74 -16.62
CA ASP A 147 5.31 13.37 -17.88
C ASP A 147 6.27 14.56 -17.66
N ASP A 148 6.67 15.23 -18.74
CA ASP A 148 7.60 16.36 -18.67
C ASP A 148 6.99 17.61 -18.03
N GLU A 149 5.69 17.85 -18.20
CA GLU A 149 4.99 18.99 -17.60
C GLU A 149 4.95 18.85 -16.07
N ALA A 150 4.51 17.68 -15.59
CA ALA A 150 4.46 17.38 -14.16
C ALA A 150 5.86 17.39 -13.54
N PHE A 151 6.87 16.84 -14.24
CA PHE A 151 8.25 16.86 -13.77
C PHE A 151 8.82 18.28 -13.72
N GLY A 152 8.54 19.10 -14.72
CA GLY A 152 8.91 20.51 -14.75
C GLY A 152 8.33 21.28 -13.57
N SER A 153 7.04 21.11 -13.30
CA SER A 153 6.35 21.71 -12.15
C SER A 153 6.94 21.28 -10.81
N LEU A 154 7.31 20.01 -10.68
CA LEU A 154 7.98 19.49 -9.50
C LEU A 154 9.36 20.16 -9.31
N MET A 155 10.14 20.29 -10.37
CA MET A 155 11.46 20.94 -10.31
C MET A 155 11.35 22.44 -10.00
N GLU A 156 10.28 23.10 -10.38
CA GLU A 156 9.99 24.48 -9.95
C GLU A 156 9.76 24.56 -8.44
N GLN A 157 9.00 23.63 -7.86
CA GLN A 157 8.81 23.56 -6.41
C GLN A 157 10.13 23.32 -5.67
N VAL A 158 10.98 22.41 -6.18
CA VAL A 158 12.32 22.16 -5.63
C VAL A 158 13.18 23.43 -5.66
N ARG A 159 13.22 24.12 -6.81
CA ARG A 159 13.99 25.37 -6.98
C ARG A 159 13.47 26.52 -6.10
N ALA A 160 12.17 26.57 -5.85
CA ALA A 160 11.58 27.57 -4.95
C ALA A 160 12.07 27.42 -3.50
N GLY A 161 12.51 26.23 -3.09
CA GLY A 161 13.15 25.98 -1.80
C GLY A 161 12.21 26.03 -0.58
N ASN A 162 10.91 26.21 -0.79
CA ASN A 162 9.94 26.44 0.28
C ASN A 162 9.54 25.15 1.03
N ASN A 163 9.81 23.97 0.45
CA ASN A 163 9.52 22.68 1.03
C ASN A 163 10.82 21.93 1.35
N GLN A 164 11.26 22.03 2.61
CA GLN A 164 12.53 21.42 3.04
C GLN A 164 12.53 19.89 2.89
N VAL A 165 11.40 19.23 3.12
CA VAL A 165 11.31 17.78 2.97
C VAL A 165 11.45 17.38 1.50
N LEU A 166 10.77 18.07 0.60
CA LEU A 166 10.89 17.85 -0.84
C LEU A 166 12.34 18.04 -1.31
N ASN A 167 13.00 19.11 -0.84
CA ASN A 167 14.38 19.38 -1.19
C ASN A 167 15.36 18.31 -0.67
N ARG A 168 15.14 17.79 0.53
CA ARG A 168 15.92 16.68 1.07
C ARG A 168 15.72 15.38 0.30
N LEU A 169 14.50 15.07 -0.10
CA LEU A 169 14.19 13.91 -0.94
C LEU A 169 14.84 14.04 -2.32
N HIS A 170 14.79 15.24 -2.92
CA HIS A 170 15.50 15.54 -4.15
C HIS A 170 17.00 15.34 -4.02
N ALA A 171 17.63 15.94 -3.00
CA ALA A 171 19.06 15.79 -2.73
C ALA A 171 19.47 14.33 -2.49
N THR A 172 18.58 13.54 -1.84
CA THR A 172 18.80 12.10 -1.64
C THR A 172 18.84 11.35 -2.97
N ASN A 173 17.91 11.66 -3.88
CA ASN A 173 17.88 11.02 -5.21
C ASN A 173 19.13 11.35 -6.02
N LEU A 174 19.59 12.61 -6.02
CA LEU A 174 20.83 12.99 -6.71
C LEU A 174 22.06 12.28 -6.11
N ARG A 175 22.15 12.25 -4.77
CA ARG A 175 23.20 11.52 -4.06
C ARG A 175 23.21 10.02 -4.41
N ASN A 176 22.06 9.40 -4.49
CA ASN A 176 21.94 7.99 -4.85
C ASN A 176 22.41 7.74 -6.29
N ALA A 177 22.10 8.63 -7.22
CA ALA A 177 22.63 8.56 -8.58
C ALA A 177 24.16 8.64 -8.61
N ASP A 178 24.78 9.52 -7.81
CA ASP A 178 26.24 9.63 -7.74
C ASP A 178 26.89 8.39 -7.13
N ILE A 179 26.38 7.90 -6.00
CA ILE A 179 27.02 6.83 -5.22
C ILE A 179 26.70 5.44 -5.78
N TYR A 180 25.44 5.17 -6.06
CA TYR A 180 24.98 3.84 -6.48
C TYR A 180 24.85 3.71 -7.99
N GLY A 181 24.69 4.81 -8.71
CA GLY A 181 24.78 4.88 -10.16
C GLY A 181 26.24 4.96 -10.60
N LEU A 182 26.77 6.19 -10.66
CA LEU A 182 28.05 6.48 -11.31
C LEU A 182 29.27 5.79 -10.69
N ALA A 183 29.32 5.65 -9.35
CA ALA A 183 30.49 5.10 -8.66
C ALA A 183 30.45 3.57 -8.52
N ALA A 184 29.35 2.91 -8.89
CA ALA A 184 29.20 1.47 -8.74
C ALA A 184 30.00 0.69 -9.81
N ALA A 185 30.44 -0.53 -9.47
CA ALA A 185 31.04 -1.45 -10.44
C ALA A 185 30.04 -1.82 -11.55
N PRO A 186 30.48 -2.12 -12.78
CA PRO A 186 29.59 -2.54 -13.86
C PRO A 186 28.69 -3.72 -13.47
N LEU A 187 27.45 -3.72 -13.97
CA LEU A 187 26.52 -4.84 -13.81
C LEU A 187 27.05 -6.05 -14.58
N ALA A 188 26.89 -7.24 -13.98
CA ALA A 188 27.28 -8.49 -14.61
C ALA A 188 26.24 -9.58 -14.29
N TYR A 189 25.99 -10.49 -15.22
CA TYR A 189 25.13 -11.64 -14.98
C TYR A 189 25.80 -12.58 -13.97
N GLN A 190 25.28 -12.61 -12.77
CA GLN A 190 25.84 -13.40 -11.69
C GLN A 190 24.73 -14.03 -10.85
N LEU A 191 24.69 -15.36 -10.83
CA LEU A 191 23.78 -16.11 -9.97
C LEU A 191 24.26 -16.09 -8.52
N ASP A 192 23.36 -15.85 -7.57
CA ASP A 192 23.69 -16.06 -6.17
C ASP A 192 23.99 -17.52 -5.85
N ALA A 193 24.78 -17.75 -4.80
CA ALA A 193 25.26 -19.10 -4.47
C ALA A 193 24.14 -20.00 -3.92
N ALA A 194 23.20 -19.42 -3.18
CA ALA A 194 22.18 -20.15 -2.43
C ALA A 194 21.03 -20.63 -3.33
N GLU A 195 20.40 -19.71 -4.05
CA GLU A 195 19.14 -19.98 -4.75
C GLU A 195 19.25 -19.92 -6.27
N LYS A 196 20.44 -19.60 -6.79
CA LYS A 196 20.70 -19.45 -8.24
C LYS A 196 19.82 -18.39 -8.91
N ARG A 197 19.67 -17.23 -8.24
CA ARG A 197 18.90 -16.06 -8.70
C ARG A 197 19.84 -14.94 -9.14
N ILE A 198 19.33 -14.03 -9.97
CA ILE A 198 19.95 -12.75 -10.28
C ILE A 198 19.23 -11.57 -9.62
N LEU A 199 18.34 -11.81 -8.65
CA LEU A 199 17.50 -10.76 -8.03
C LEU A 199 18.32 -9.59 -7.50
N HIS A 200 19.49 -9.83 -6.92
CA HIS A 200 20.38 -8.79 -6.46
C HIS A 200 20.93 -7.92 -7.59
N ILE A 201 21.09 -8.48 -8.80
CA ILE A 201 21.48 -7.74 -10.01
C ILE A 201 20.29 -6.92 -10.52
N SER A 202 19.07 -7.50 -10.55
CA SER A 202 17.85 -6.79 -10.93
C SER A 202 17.57 -5.59 -10.00
N ASN A 203 17.74 -5.78 -8.70
CA ASN A 203 17.65 -4.70 -7.69
C ASN A 203 18.68 -3.59 -7.96
N ALA A 204 19.93 -3.98 -8.24
CA ALA A 204 20.99 -3.01 -8.54
C ALA A 204 20.70 -2.26 -9.85
N ALA A 205 20.23 -2.96 -10.88
CA ALA A 205 19.84 -2.35 -12.16
C ALA A 205 18.72 -1.32 -11.97
N LEU A 206 17.67 -1.68 -11.23
CA LEU A 206 16.55 -0.78 -10.95
C LEU A 206 17.00 0.46 -10.17
N LEU A 207 17.80 0.29 -9.11
CA LEU A 207 18.36 1.41 -8.35
C LEU A 207 19.17 2.35 -9.23
N ARG A 208 20.07 1.82 -10.05
CA ARG A 208 21.05 2.59 -10.84
C ARG A 208 20.37 3.30 -12.00
N ILE A 209 19.61 2.58 -12.80
CA ILE A 209 18.95 3.12 -13.99
C ILE A 209 17.95 4.20 -13.59
N PHE A 210 17.09 3.92 -12.61
CA PHE A 210 16.04 4.86 -12.22
C PHE A 210 16.60 6.11 -11.50
N SER A 211 17.59 5.94 -10.61
CA SER A 211 18.24 7.11 -9.97
C SER A 211 18.96 7.97 -11.00
N CYS A 212 19.68 7.37 -11.97
CA CYS A 212 20.35 8.11 -13.03
C CYS A 212 19.34 8.78 -13.99
N ALA A 213 18.23 8.11 -14.33
CA ALA A 213 17.17 8.71 -15.13
C ALA A 213 16.57 9.96 -14.44
N TYR A 214 16.27 9.85 -13.14
CA TYR A 214 15.83 11.00 -12.34
C TYR A 214 16.87 12.14 -12.34
N ALA A 215 18.14 11.81 -12.06
CA ALA A 215 19.20 12.82 -11.97
C ALA A 215 19.44 13.52 -13.32
N TYR A 216 19.38 12.77 -14.43
CA TYR A 216 19.46 13.37 -15.76
C TYR A 216 18.31 14.35 -16.03
N ARG A 217 17.06 13.93 -15.81
CA ARG A 217 15.90 14.82 -16.00
C ARG A 217 15.95 16.05 -15.10
N ALA A 218 16.47 15.91 -13.87
CA ALA A 218 16.56 17.01 -12.91
C ALA A 218 17.68 18.00 -13.21
N THR A 219 18.82 17.56 -13.78
CA THR A 219 20.04 18.37 -13.92
C THR A 219 20.45 18.65 -15.36
N GLY A 220 20.02 17.82 -16.32
CA GLY A 220 20.50 17.83 -17.70
C GLY A 220 21.93 17.31 -17.88
N ASP A 221 22.58 16.81 -16.82
CA ASP A 221 23.97 16.34 -16.90
C ASP A 221 24.05 14.97 -17.57
N ARG A 222 24.62 14.94 -18.75
CA ARG A 222 24.70 13.74 -19.62
C ARG A 222 25.43 12.57 -18.98
N LYS A 223 26.29 12.78 -18.00
CA LYS A 223 26.95 11.66 -17.30
C LYS A 223 25.95 10.63 -16.75
N TYR A 224 24.77 11.09 -16.26
CA TYR A 224 23.72 10.22 -15.76
C TYR A 224 23.01 9.46 -16.88
N LEU A 225 22.71 10.16 -18.00
CA LEU A 225 22.14 9.50 -19.17
C LEU A 225 23.09 8.43 -19.72
N ASP A 226 24.36 8.78 -19.94
CA ASP A 226 25.35 7.86 -20.52
C ASP A 226 25.53 6.63 -19.62
N HIS A 227 25.45 6.79 -18.30
CA HIS A 227 25.52 5.67 -17.35
C HIS A 227 24.26 4.80 -17.38
N ALA A 228 23.06 5.40 -17.34
CA ALA A 228 21.80 4.66 -17.43
C ALA A 228 21.70 3.90 -18.77
N GLU A 229 22.07 4.52 -19.87
CA GLU A 229 22.10 3.90 -21.21
C GLU A 229 23.04 2.70 -21.24
N ASN A 230 24.24 2.82 -20.64
CA ASN A 230 25.17 1.69 -20.53
C ASN A 230 24.60 0.54 -19.70
N ASP A 231 23.96 0.84 -18.57
CA ASP A 231 23.35 -0.17 -17.70
C ASP A 231 22.16 -0.86 -18.37
N ILE A 232 21.28 -0.09 -19.08
CA ILE A 232 20.19 -0.66 -19.89
C ILE A 232 20.78 -1.63 -20.92
N ASN A 233 21.76 -1.22 -21.71
CA ASN A 233 22.39 -2.08 -22.71
C ASN A 233 23.05 -3.31 -22.08
N THR A 234 23.66 -3.18 -20.92
CA THR A 234 24.31 -4.28 -20.21
C THR A 234 23.29 -5.37 -19.85
N VAL A 235 22.19 -4.99 -19.18
CA VAL A 235 21.20 -5.97 -18.71
C VAL A 235 20.35 -6.53 -19.85
N CYS A 236 20.10 -5.76 -20.91
CA CYS A 236 19.41 -6.22 -22.10
C CYS A 236 20.25 -7.18 -22.96
N ASN A 237 21.55 -7.21 -22.78
CA ASN A 237 22.47 -8.15 -23.43
C ASN A 237 22.85 -9.34 -22.54
N PHE A 238 22.22 -9.53 -21.40
CA PHE A 238 22.34 -10.77 -20.64
C PHE A 238 21.77 -11.95 -21.45
N PRO A 239 22.20 -13.19 -21.16
CA PRO A 239 21.68 -14.36 -21.88
C PRO A 239 20.17 -14.55 -21.69
N ASP A 240 19.65 -14.16 -20.55
CA ASP A 240 18.23 -14.12 -20.16
C ASP A 240 18.07 -13.27 -18.88
N TRP A 241 16.84 -13.22 -18.33
CA TRP A 241 16.57 -12.65 -17.00
C TRP A 241 16.17 -13.71 -15.98
N ASN A 242 16.62 -14.95 -16.17
CA ASN A 242 16.45 -16.07 -15.24
C ASN A 242 14.98 -16.44 -14.92
N GLY A 243 14.05 -16.14 -15.82
CA GLY A 243 12.61 -16.34 -15.60
C GLY A 243 12.23 -17.81 -15.35
N HIS A 244 12.95 -18.75 -15.97
CA HIS A 244 12.74 -20.18 -15.77
C HIS A 244 13.01 -20.66 -14.33
N ARG A 245 13.79 -19.89 -13.57
CA ARG A 245 14.18 -20.21 -12.21
C ARG A 245 13.44 -19.36 -11.18
N HIS A 246 13.34 -18.03 -11.41
CA HIS A 246 12.86 -17.11 -10.39
C HIS A 246 12.29 -15.84 -11.03
N TYR A 247 10.96 -15.75 -11.13
CA TYR A 247 10.33 -14.69 -11.92
C TYR A 247 10.37 -13.29 -11.27
N LEU A 248 10.68 -13.17 -9.98
CA LEU A 248 10.98 -11.85 -9.37
C LEU A 248 12.21 -11.19 -10.01
N ASP A 249 13.18 -11.99 -10.48
CA ASP A 249 14.35 -11.51 -11.23
C ASP A 249 13.91 -10.77 -12.48
N VAL A 250 12.92 -11.32 -13.21
CA VAL A 250 12.32 -10.71 -14.40
C VAL A 250 11.49 -9.49 -14.05
N GLY A 251 10.62 -9.59 -13.04
CA GLY A 251 9.72 -8.49 -12.66
C GLY A 251 10.49 -7.22 -12.31
N GLU A 252 11.52 -7.31 -11.48
CA GLU A 252 12.35 -6.16 -11.12
C GLU A 252 13.21 -5.65 -12.29
N MET A 253 13.75 -6.56 -13.12
CA MET A 253 14.55 -6.16 -14.28
C MET A 253 13.68 -5.46 -15.33
N ALA A 254 12.47 -5.96 -15.58
CA ALA A 254 11.52 -5.34 -16.50
C ALA A 254 11.14 -3.93 -16.04
N ALA A 255 10.88 -3.74 -14.74
CA ALA A 255 10.63 -2.42 -14.17
C ALA A 255 11.84 -1.47 -14.36
N ALA A 256 13.07 -1.97 -14.15
CA ALA A 256 14.29 -1.18 -14.34
C ALA A 256 14.44 -0.68 -15.77
N VAL A 257 14.30 -1.60 -16.74
CA VAL A 257 14.44 -1.27 -18.17
C VAL A 257 13.28 -0.39 -18.63
N ALA A 258 12.05 -0.66 -18.21
CA ALA A 258 10.87 0.15 -18.55
C ALA A 258 10.97 1.60 -18.09
N LEU A 259 11.34 1.83 -16.83
CA LEU A 259 11.49 3.17 -16.26
C LEU A 259 12.64 3.94 -16.92
N GLY A 260 13.77 3.26 -17.18
CA GLY A 260 14.88 3.87 -17.89
C GLY A 260 14.56 4.20 -19.34
N TYR A 261 13.93 3.27 -20.06
CA TYR A 261 13.49 3.45 -21.43
C TYR A 261 12.52 4.64 -21.55
N ASP A 262 11.47 4.66 -20.74
CA ASP A 262 10.44 5.68 -20.82
C ASP A 262 10.95 7.07 -20.41
N TRP A 263 11.66 7.16 -19.27
CA TRP A 263 12.10 8.44 -18.72
C TRP A 263 13.22 9.11 -19.51
N LEU A 264 13.97 8.33 -20.32
CA LEU A 264 15.08 8.79 -21.13
C LEU A 264 14.80 8.69 -22.64
N TYR A 265 13.58 8.32 -23.04
CA TYR A 265 13.21 7.94 -24.41
C TYR A 265 13.72 8.88 -25.49
N ALA A 266 13.52 10.18 -25.30
CA ALA A 266 13.90 11.20 -26.29
C ALA A 266 15.43 11.28 -26.53
N ASP A 267 16.22 10.97 -25.52
CA ASP A 267 17.68 11.14 -25.51
C ASP A 267 18.45 9.82 -25.65
N LEU A 268 17.78 8.65 -25.51
CA LEU A 268 18.38 7.34 -25.75
C LEU A 268 18.71 7.15 -27.23
N LYS A 269 19.83 6.51 -27.51
CA LYS A 269 20.18 6.09 -28.87
C LYS A 269 19.16 5.09 -29.42
N PRO A 270 18.86 5.14 -30.74
CA PRO A 270 17.94 4.17 -31.38
C PRO A 270 18.30 2.70 -31.09
N GLU A 271 19.58 2.39 -31.05
CA GLU A 271 20.07 1.03 -30.80
C GLU A 271 19.77 0.58 -29.36
N THR A 272 19.85 1.49 -28.39
CA THR A 272 19.51 1.21 -26.99
C THR A 272 18.00 1.00 -26.83
N ARG A 273 17.17 1.82 -27.49
CA ARG A 273 15.72 1.58 -27.50
C ARG A 273 15.38 0.22 -28.09
N ALA A 274 15.88 -0.09 -29.28
CA ALA A 274 15.64 -1.40 -29.92
C ALA A 274 16.09 -2.59 -29.06
N ASN A 275 17.22 -2.45 -28.34
CA ASN A 275 17.71 -3.48 -27.42
C ASN A 275 16.79 -3.66 -26.20
N ALA A 276 16.29 -2.57 -25.62
CA ALA A 276 15.32 -2.61 -24.51
C ALA A 276 13.99 -3.23 -24.94
N GLU A 277 13.44 -2.83 -26.09
CA GLU A 277 12.21 -3.37 -26.69
C GLU A 277 12.34 -4.89 -26.93
N ARG A 278 13.46 -5.32 -27.50
CA ARG A 278 13.75 -6.74 -27.70
C ARG A 278 13.81 -7.49 -26.38
N ALA A 279 14.56 -7.00 -25.40
CA ALA A 279 14.76 -7.67 -24.13
C ALA A 279 13.47 -7.77 -23.32
N LEU A 280 12.66 -6.70 -23.26
CA LEU A 280 11.34 -6.73 -22.62
C LEU A 280 10.44 -7.77 -23.27
N ARG A 281 10.41 -7.87 -24.62
CA ARG A 281 9.63 -8.87 -25.31
C ARG A 281 10.15 -10.29 -25.04
N GLU A 282 11.43 -10.55 -25.31
CA GLU A 282 11.99 -11.91 -25.27
C GLU A 282 12.15 -12.44 -23.85
N TYR A 283 12.55 -11.59 -22.88
CA TYR A 283 12.89 -12.04 -21.52
C TYR A 283 11.77 -11.84 -20.51
N ALA A 284 10.82 -10.94 -20.78
CA ALA A 284 9.68 -10.73 -19.91
C ALA A 284 8.37 -11.24 -20.54
N PHE A 285 7.92 -10.71 -21.68
CA PHE A 285 6.58 -11.02 -22.21
C PHE A 285 6.48 -12.47 -22.72
N ASP A 286 7.43 -12.94 -23.54
CA ASP A 286 7.41 -14.30 -24.10
C ASP A 286 7.61 -15.37 -23.02
N THR A 287 8.17 -15.01 -21.86
CA THR A 287 8.38 -15.92 -20.73
C THR A 287 7.26 -15.86 -19.69
N ALA A 288 6.36 -14.87 -19.76
CA ALA A 288 5.29 -14.67 -18.78
C ALA A 288 4.31 -15.84 -18.74
N GLU A 289 3.85 -16.33 -19.87
CA GLU A 289 2.91 -17.48 -19.91
C GLU A 289 3.59 -18.79 -19.52
N PRO A 290 4.76 -19.18 -20.08
CA PRO A 290 5.44 -20.43 -19.69
C PRO A 290 5.79 -20.52 -18.20
N TYR A 291 6.11 -19.40 -17.56
CA TYR A 291 6.52 -19.38 -16.14
C TYR A 291 5.50 -18.71 -15.22
N GLY A 292 4.36 -18.30 -15.73
CA GLY A 292 3.30 -17.56 -15.04
C GLY A 292 2.72 -18.28 -13.83
N SER A 293 2.74 -19.61 -13.79
CA SER A 293 2.29 -20.37 -12.63
C SER A 293 3.08 -20.03 -11.35
N SER A 294 4.29 -19.46 -11.47
CA SER A 294 5.09 -19.03 -10.33
C SER A 294 4.56 -17.75 -9.66
N PHE A 295 3.76 -16.92 -10.34
CA PHE A 295 3.27 -15.65 -9.84
C PHE A 295 1.81 -15.32 -10.15
N TYR A 296 1.28 -15.58 -11.36
CA TYR A 296 -0.11 -15.21 -11.74
C TYR A 296 -1.18 -15.76 -10.80
N ASN A 297 -0.98 -16.96 -10.27
CA ASN A 297 -1.93 -17.62 -9.36
C ASN A 297 -1.56 -17.45 -7.88
N LYS A 298 -0.60 -16.58 -7.55
CA LYS A 298 -0.18 -16.35 -6.17
C LYS A 298 -0.95 -15.19 -5.55
N VAL A 299 -1.28 -15.34 -4.27
CA VAL A 299 -1.82 -14.29 -3.43
C VAL A 299 -0.73 -13.84 -2.44
N SER A 300 0.33 -13.28 -2.98
CA SER A 300 1.54 -12.89 -2.25
C SER A 300 2.25 -11.74 -2.96
N ASN A 301 3.28 -11.19 -2.35
CA ASN A 301 4.13 -10.16 -2.94
C ASN A 301 4.63 -10.51 -4.36
N TRP A 302 4.82 -11.81 -4.67
CA TRP A 302 5.23 -12.26 -6.02
C TRP A 302 4.28 -11.80 -7.11
N ASN A 303 2.97 -11.86 -6.84
CA ASN A 303 1.97 -11.39 -7.80
C ASN A 303 2.15 -9.90 -8.09
N GLN A 304 2.30 -9.10 -7.05
CA GLN A 304 2.44 -7.65 -7.17
C GLN A 304 3.71 -7.25 -7.93
N VAL A 305 4.86 -7.81 -7.54
CA VAL A 305 6.16 -7.45 -8.13
C VAL A 305 6.25 -7.87 -9.60
N CYS A 306 5.86 -9.12 -9.91
CA CYS A 306 5.98 -9.64 -11.27
C CYS A 306 5.00 -8.93 -12.23
N ASN A 307 3.75 -8.75 -11.81
CA ASN A 307 2.76 -8.04 -12.64
C ASN A 307 3.14 -6.57 -12.83
N ALA A 308 3.67 -5.89 -11.80
CA ALA A 308 4.12 -4.50 -11.93
C ALA A 308 5.24 -4.35 -12.97
N GLY A 309 6.24 -5.22 -12.93
CA GLY A 309 7.31 -5.21 -13.92
C GLY A 309 6.81 -5.44 -15.35
N LEU A 310 5.93 -6.42 -15.52
CA LEU A 310 5.32 -6.73 -16.82
C LEU A 310 4.47 -5.56 -17.35
N VAL A 311 3.61 -5.00 -16.51
CA VAL A 311 2.75 -3.87 -16.89
C VAL A 311 3.57 -2.63 -17.21
N CYS A 312 4.56 -2.27 -16.39
CA CYS A 312 5.46 -1.15 -16.70
C CYS A 312 6.19 -1.37 -18.03
N GLY A 313 6.70 -2.59 -18.26
CA GLY A 313 7.32 -2.96 -19.55
C GLY A 313 6.38 -2.80 -20.72
N ALA A 314 5.16 -3.36 -20.62
CA ALA A 314 4.15 -3.30 -21.67
C ALA A 314 3.69 -1.87 -21.96
N LEU A 315 3.48 -1.05 -20.92
CA LEU A 315 3.16 0.36 -21.08
C LEU A 315 4.31 1.15 -21.71
N ALA A 316 5.57 0.82 -21.38
CA ALA A 316 6.74 1.53 -21.90
C ALA A 316 6.96 1.31 -23.41
N VAL A 317 6.73 0.11 -23.93
CA VAL A 317 7.02 -0.24 -25.33
C VAL A 317 5.77 -0.55 -26.16
N TYR A 318 4.61 -0.08 -25.72
CA TYR A 318 3.30 -0.42 -26.28
C TYR A 318 3.24 -0.27 -27.81
N GLU A 319 3.71 0.86 -28.36
CA GLU A 319 3.64 1.18 -29.78
C GLU A 319 4.47 0.23 -30.66
N THR A 320 5.41 -0.51 -30.09
CA THR A 320 6.25 -1.46 -30.85
C THR A 320 5.65 -2.88 -30.92
N CYS A 321 4.73 -3.21 -30.00
CA CYS A 321 4.07 -4.52 -29.93
C CYS A 321 2.68 -4.45 -29.25
N PRO A 322 1.73 -3.67 -29.79
CA PRO A 322 0.47 -3.34 -29.08
C PRO A 322 -0.33 -4.58 -28.69
N GLU A 323 -0.51 -5.55 -29.58
CA GLU A 323 -1.29 -6.78 -29.29
C GLU A 323 -0.68 -7.58 -28.11
N THR A 324 0.65 -7.70 -28.08
CA THR A 324 1.35 -8.40 -27.00
C THR A 324 1.26 -7.58 -25.69
N ALA A 325 1.45 -6.27 -25.76
CA ALA A 325 1.39 -5.38 -24.62
C ALA A 325 -0.01 -5.39 -23.98
N GLU A 326 -1.08 -5.30 -24.76
CA GLU A 326 -2.46 -5.41 -24.26
C GLU A 326 -2.70 -6.76 -23.57
N ALA A 327 -2.31 -7.86 -24.18
CA ALA A 327 -2.48 -9.19 -23.60
C ALA A 327 -1.74 -9.32 -22.25
N ILE A 328 -0.54 -8.78 -22.14
CA ILE A 328 0.24 -8.76 -20.88
C ILE A 328 -0.47 -7.89 -19.83
N ILE A 329 -0.91 -6.69 -20.17
CA ILE A 329 -1.60 -5.78 -19.24
C ILE A 329 -2.90 -6.44 -18.75
N GLU A 330 -3.75 -6.92 -19.64
CA GLU A 330 -5.03 -7.51 -19.26
C GLU A 330 -4.85 -8.75 -18.38
N LYS A 331 -3.92 -9.64 -18.74
CA LYS A 331 -3.62 -10.83 -17.94
C LYS A 331 -3.08 -10.48 -16.56
N SER A 332 -2.19 -9.49 -16.48
CA SER A 332 -1.63 -9.00 -15.22
C SER A 332 -2.70 -8.39 -14.33
N LEU A 333 -3.61 -7.58 -14.87
CA LEU A 333 -4.71 -6.96 -14.13
C LEU A 333 -5.72 -7.99 -13.62
N GLU A 334 -6.09 -9.00 -14.44
CA GLU A 334 -6.94 -10.11 -14.02
C GLU A 334 -6.35 -10.85 -12.81
N SER A 335 -5.08 -11.20 -12.92
CA SER A 335 -4.31 -11.90 -11.88
C SER A 335 -4.17 -11.06 -10.61
N ASN A 336 -3.76 -9.81 -10.76
CA ASN A 336 -3.47 -8.91 -9.65
C ASN A 336 -4.71 -8.56 -8.82
N ARG A 337 -5.87 -8.37 -9.45
CA ARG A 337 -7.13 -8.09 -8.76
C ARG A 337 -7.46 -9.12 -7.70
N THR A 338 -7.31 -10.42 -8.03
CA THR A 338 -7.51 -11.51 -7.06
C THR A 338 -6.50 -11.46 -5.91
N ALA A 339 -5.25 -11.13 -6.21
CA ALA A 339 -4.20 -11.04 -5.19
C ALA A 339 -4.42 -9.84 -4.25
N VAL A 340 -4.75 -8.68 -4.79
CA VAL A 340 -5.00 -7.44 -4.02
C VAL A 340 -6.19 -7.63 -3.07
N GLU A 341 -7.29 -8.25 -3.55
CA GLU A 341 -8.42 -8.58 -2.68
C GLU A 341 -8.00 -9.50 -1.53
N ALA A 342 -7.25 -10.55 -1.81
CA ALA A 342 -6.83 -11.51 -0.77
C ALA A 342 -5.79 -10.94 0.21
N LEU A 343 -4.95 -9.99 -0.24
CA LEU A 343 -3.89 -9.40 0.58
C LEU A 343 -4.36 -8.23 1.45
N TYR A 344 -5.34 -7.45 0.98
CA TYR A 344 -5.75 -6.22 1.69
C TYR A 344 -7.15 -6.26 2.28
N ALA A 345 -8.08 -7.06 1.74
CA ALA A 345 -9.43 -7.08 2.28
C ALA A 345 -9.50 -7.81 3.64
N PRO A 346 -10.40 -7.38 4.55
CA PRO A 346 -11.27 -6.21 4.42
C PRO A 346 -10.70 -4.92 5.01
N HIS A 347 -9.58 -4.95 5.76
CA HIS A 347 -9.14 -3.83 6.59
C HIS A 347 -7.70 -3.36 6.32
N GLY A 348 -7.00 -3.94 5.36
CA GLY A 348 -5.68 -3.47 4.94
C GLY A 348 -4.48 -4.06 5.69
N ASN A 349 -4.69 -4.92 6.69
CA ASN A 349 -3.59 -5.59 7.39
C ASN A 349 -2.99 -6.70 6.52
N TYR A 350 -1.74 -6.52 6.16
CA TYR A 350 -1.06 -7.39 5.21
C TYR A 350 -0.62 -8.72 5.84
N PRO A 351 -1.00 -9.88 5.27
CA PRO A 351 -0.80 -11.16 5.92
C PRO A 351 0.66 -11.61 6.06
N GLU A 352 1.52 -11.17 5.16
CA GLU A 352 2.95 -11.54 5.14
C GLU A 352 3.83 -10.65 6.02
N GLY A 353 3.22 -9.72 6.79
CA GLY A 353 3.94 -8.78 7.66
C GLY A 353 4.55 -7.57 6.91
N TYR A 354 5.20 -6.69 7.68
CA TYR A 354 5.70 -5.40 7.18
C TYR A 354 6.70 -5.52 6.03
N GLY A 355 7.68 -6.41 6.14
CA GLY A 355 8.75 -6.50 5.13
C GLY A 355 8.24 -6.84 3.74
N TYR A 356 7.28 -7.76 3.66
CA TYR A 356 6.65 -8.12 2.41
C TYR A 356 5.54 -7.15 1.98
N TRP A 357 4.90 -6.46 2.95
CA TRP A 357 4.03 -5.33 2.63
C TRP A 357 4.81 -4.23 1.90
N GLU A 358 5.96 -3.83 2.44
CA GLU A 358 6.79 -2.81 1.78
C GLU A 358 7.19 -3.26 0.37
N TYR A 359 7.67 -4.50 0.24
CA TYR A 359 8.11 -5.04 -1.04
C TYR A 359 6.97 -5.17 -2.05
N GLY A 360 5.87 -5.82 -1.69
CA GLY A 360 4.73 -6.01 -2.58
C GLY A 360 4.01 -4.70 -2.90
N THR A 361 3.72 -3.91 -1.86
CA THR A 361 2.92 -2.69 -2.02
C THR A 361 3.66 -1.59 -2.77
N VAL A 362 5.00 -1.49 -2.68
CA VAL A 362 5.73 -0.51 -3.49
C VAL A 362 5.66 -0.80 -4.99
N PHE A 363 5.66 -2.08 -5.37
CA PHE A 363 5.46 -2.47 -6.77
C PHE A 363 3.99 -2.35 -7.19
N GLU A 364 3.06 -2.63 -6.28
CA GLU A 364 1.64 -2.38 -6.52
C GLU A 364 1.39 -0.91 -6.87
N VAL A 365 1.83 0.01 -6.03
CA VAL A 365 1.64 1.45 -6.29
C VAL A 365 2.45 1.95 -7.48
N LEU A 366 3.58 1.32 -7.82
CA LEU A 366 4.30 1.55 -9.07
C LEU A 366 3.41 1.25 -10.28
N MET A 367 2.80 0.06 -10.30
CA MET A 367 1.91 -0.39 -11.38
C MET A 367 0.69 0.53 -11.53
N LEU A 368 0.00 0.81 -10.41
CA LEU A 368 -1.20 1.64 -10.43
C LEU A 368 -0.89 3.06 -10.89
N THR A 369 0.22 3.64 -10.42
CA THR A 369 0.64 4.99 -10.85
C THR A 369 1.01 5.00 -12.32
N ALA A 370 1.73 3.98 -12.81
CA ALA A 370 2.08 3.87 -14.23
C ALA A 370 0.84 3.74 -15.13
N LEU A 371 -0.13 2.93 -14.74
CA LEU A 371 -1.41 2.79 -15.44
C LEU A 371 -2.19 4.11 -15.48
N GLU A 372 -2.32 4.80 -14.34
CA GLU A 372 -3.03 6.09 -14.29
C GLU A 372 -2.38 7.16 -15.18
N THR A 373 -1.05 7.28 -15.12
CA THR A 373 -0.35 8.32 -15.88
C THR A 373 -0.32 8.01 -17.37
N ALA A 374 -0.04 6.77 -17.75
CA ALA A 374 0.07 6.37 -19.14
C ALA A 374 -1.31 6.17 -19.82
N ALA A 375 -2.20 5.41 -19.19
CA ALA A 375 -3.47 4.97 -19.76
C ALA A 375 -4.72 5.52 -19.06
N GLY A 376 -4.57 6.47 -18.13
CA GLY A 376 -5.67 7.22 -17.52
C GLY A 376 -6.50 6.46 -16.47
N SER A 377 -6.17 5.20 -16.17
CA SER A 377 -6.94 4.37 -15.24
C SER A 377 -6.06 3.35 -14.52
N ASP A 378 -6.28 3.14 -13.22
CA ASP A 378 -5.69 2.05 -12.45
C ASP A 378 -6.53 0.75 -12.51
N ALA A 379 -7.44 0.67 -13.48
CA ALA A 379 -8.39 -0.44 -13.68
C ALA A 379 -9.27 -0.71 -12.44
N GLY A 380 -9.49 0.29 -11.59
CA GLY A 380 -10.29 0.18 -10.37
C GLY A 380 -9.65 -0.63 -9.23
N ILE A 381 -8.39 -1.04 -9.36
CA ILE A 381 -7.70 -1.86 -8.35
C ILE A 381 -7.55 -1.11 -7.03
N SER A 382 -7.25 0.20 -7.06
CA SER A 382 -7.14 1.01 -5.84
C SER A 382 -8.45 1.13 -5.05
N ALA A 383 -9.59 0.79 -5.65
CA ALA A 383 -10.89 0.76 -4.97
C ALA A 383 -11.18 -0.57 -4.26
N THR A 384 -10.26 -1.53 -4.28
CA THR A 384 -10.42 -2.80 -3.55
C THR A 384 -10.52 -2.55 -2.05
N ALA A 385 -11.46 -3.25 -1.40
CA ALA A 385 -11.69 -3.12 0.03
C ALA A 385 -10.40 -3.30 0.85
N GLY A 386 -10.15 -2.38 1.77
CA GLY A 386 -8.96 -2.40 2.63
C GLY A 386 -7.68 -1.85 1.99
N PHE A 387 -7.63 -1.71 0.66
CA PHE A 387 -6.43 -1.15 0.02
C PHE A 387 -6.14 0.28 0.49
N ASP A 388 -7.16 1.13 0.57
CA ASP A 388 -7.05 2.53 1.05
C ASP A 388 -6.62 2.67 2.51
N ARG A 389 -6.68 1.58 3.29
CA ARG A 389 -6.38 1.55 4.72
C ARG A 389 -5.04 0.92 5.07
N THR A 390 -4.39 0.26 4.11
CA THR A 390 -3.20 -0.56 4.40
C THR A 390 -2.01 0.26 4.91
N ALA A 391 -1.84 1.50 4.46
CA ALA A 391 -0.79 2.38 4.99
C ALA A 391 -1.12 2.93 6.41
N GLU A 392 -2.40 3.03 6.77
CA GLU A 392 -2.79 3.30 8.16
C GLU A 392 -2.42 2.12 9.07
N TRP A 393 -2.67 0.88 8.63
CA TRP A 393 -2.23 -0.30 9.37
C TRP A 393 -0.73 -0.24 9.68
N LEU A 394 0.12 0.10 8.68
CA LEU A 394 1.55 0.25 8.90
C LEU A 394 1.87 1.25 10.02
N LEU A 395 1.16 2.38 10.05
CA LEU A 395 1.36 3.41 11.07
C LEU A 395 1.15 2.84 12.49
N TYR A 396 0.12 1.99 12.67
CA TYR A 396 -0.16 1.36 13.96
C TYR A 396 0.80 0.19 14.28
N MET A 397 1.49 -0.37 13.30
CA MET A 397 2.45 -1.45 13.52
C MET A 397 3.70 -1.03 14.30
N VAL A 398 3.95 0.27 14.47
CA VAL A 398 5.15 0.81 15.10
C VAL A 398 4.89 1.19 16.55
N GLY A 399 5.56 0.53 17.48
CA GLY A 399 5.43 0.77 18.92
C GLY A 399 6.20 1.98 19.45
N THR A 400 6.18 2.16 20.76
CA THR A 400 6.71 3.35 21.46
C THR A 400 8.22 3.52 21.36
N LYS A 401 8.95 2.46 21.05
CA LYS A 401 10.40 2.45 20.84
C LYS A 401 10.80 2.54 19.38
N HIS A 402 9.93 3.02 18.51
CA HIS A 402 10.11 3.06 17.08
C HIS A 402 10.28 1.67 16.44
N GLN A 403 10.08 0.61 17.23
CA GLN A 403 10.18 -0.76 16.75
C GLN A 403 8.82 -1.28 16.30
N GLY A 404 8.80 -1.89 15.13
CA GLY A 404 7.60 -2.50 14.58
C GLY A 404 7.20 -3.80 15.26
N PHE A 405 5.98 -4.23 15.03
CA PHE A 405 5.53 -5.58 15.31
C PHE A 405 5.94 -6.48 14.13
N ASN A 406 6.99 -7.24 14.31
CA ASN A 406 7.69 -7.99 13.26
C ASN A 406 7.16 -9.42 13.11
N TYR A 407 5.85 -9.61 13.05
CA TYR A 407 5.28 -10.93 12.78
C TYR A 407 5.58 -11.42 11.35
N ALA A 408 5.33 -12.71 11.09
CA ALA A 408 5.67 -13.42 9.87
C ALA A 408 7.19 -13.36 9.60
N ASP A 409 7.62 -13.45 8.35
CA ASP A 409 9.04 -13.40 8.00
C ASP A 409 9.67 -11.99 8.06
N THR A 410 9.01 -11.05 8.73
CA THR A 410 9.53 -9.71 8.90
C THR A 410 10.68 -9.68 9.92
N PRO A 411 11.88 -9.20 9.55
CA PRO A 411 12.93 -8.97 10.53
C PRO A 411 12.53 -7.84 11.47
N PRO A 412 13.19 -7.71 12.66
CA PRO A 412 13.02 -6.51 13.47
C PRO A 412 13.28 -5.25 12.66
N PHE A 413 12.35 -4.30 12.70
CA PHE A 413 12.42 -3.05 11.96
C PHE A 413 12.09 -1.85 12.85
N SER A 414 12.56 -0.69 12.43
CA SER A 414 12.20 0.60 13.04
C SER A 414 11.43 1.45 12.03
N ALA A 415 10.59 2.34 12.55
CA ALA A 415 9.89 3.31 11.70
C ALA A 415 10.87 4.07 10.81
N SER A 416 10.64 4.07 9.52
CA SER A 416 11.45 4.77 8.52
C SER A 416 10.56 5.52 7.55
N VAL A 417 11.18 6.24 6.62
CA VAL A 417 10.47 6.75 5.44
C VAL A 417 10.21 5.56 4.51
N ASP A 418 8.99 5.45 4.00
CA ASP A 418 8.58 4.45 3.04
C ASP A 418 7.84 5.09 1.86
N ILE A 419 7.94 4.51 0.67
CA ILE A 419 7.37 5.08 -0.55
C ILE A 419 5.86 4.89 -0.62
N PRO A 420 5.30 3.71 -0.31
CA PRO A 420 3.85 3.49 -0.41
C PRO A 420 3.02 4.49 0.39
N SER A 421 3.43 4.83 1.61
CA SER A 421 2.70 5.79 2.45
C SER A 421 2.47 7.15 1.75
N TRP A 422 3.39 7.59 0.90
CA TRP A 422 3.23 8.84 0.15
C TRP A 422 2.16 8.72 -0.93
N TYR A 423 2.10 7.59 -1.65
CA TYR A 423 1.02 7.32 -2.58
C TYR A 423 -0.34 7.34 -1.86
N PHE A 424 -0.47 6.62 -0.75
CA PHE A 424 -1.72 6.53 0.00
C PHE A 424 -2.15 7.89 0.56
N ALA A 425 -1.21 8.68 1.06
CA ALA A 425 -1.48 10.03 1.55
C ALA A 425 -1.98 10.97 0.45
N ASP A 426 -1.39 10.90 -0.75
CA ASP A 426 -1.83 11.68 -1.91
C ASP A 426 -3.14 11.15 -2.49
N ARG A 427 -3.21 9.84 -2.78
CA ARG A 427 -4.34 9.20 -3.47
C ARG A 427 -5.64 9.32 -2.69
N PHE A 428 -5.60 9.04 -1.39
CA PHE A 428 -6.77 9.02 -0.52
C PHE A 428 -6.93 10.28 0.33
N LYS A 429 -6.10 11.30 0.12
CA LYS A 429 -6.13 12.59 0.85
C LYS A 429 -6.07 12.41 2.37
N LYS A 430 -5.22 11.48 2.81
CA LYS A 430 -5.00 11.11 4.21
C LYS A 430 -3.57 11.48 4.68
N PRO A 431 -3.19 12.76 4.79
CA PRO A 431 -1.82 13.16 5.10
C PRO A 431 -1.29 12.63 6.43
N SER A 432 -2.16 12.33 7.41
CA SER A 432 -1.77 11.76 8.70
C SER A 432 -1.08 10.39 8.59
N ILE A 433 -1.23 9.67 7.48
CA ILE A 433 -0.45 8.46 7.17
C ILE A 433 1.05 8.75 7.22
N LEU A 434 1.47 9.94 6.84
CA LEU A 434 2.88 10.35 6.83
C LEU A 434 3.43 10.80 8.18
N TYR A 435 2.74 10.54 9.29
CA TYR A 435 3.17 10.99 10.62
C TYR A 435 4.60 10.58 10.96
N PHE A 436 4.97 9.31 10.75
CA PHE A 436 6.34 8.84 10.99
C PHE A 436 7.31 9.29 9.91
N ASN A 437 6.89 9.28 8.64
CA ASN A 437 7.70 9.78 7.54
C ASN A 437 8.14 11.22 7.80
N LYS A 438 7.18 12.11 8.11
CA LYS A 438 7.45 13.52 8.42
C LYS A 438 8.35 13.66 9.63
N ARG A 439 8.06 12.96 10.72
CA ARG A 439 8.84 13.03 11.95
C ARG A 439 10.30 12.60 11.73
N ASN A 440 10.54 11.54 10.97
CA ASN A 440 11.88 11.09 10.62
C ASN A 440 12.61 12.10 9.73
N LEU A 441 11.92 12.70 8.76
CA LEU A 441 12.49 13.71 7.88
C LEU A 441 12.76 15.04 8.60
N ASP A 442 11.88 15.46 9.49
CA ASP A 442 12.08 16.67 10.31
C ASP A 442 13.27 16.53 11.29
N ALA A 443 13.53 15.33 11.78
CA ALA A 443 14.63 15.06 12.72
C ALA A 443 16.01 15.03 12.05
N LEU A 444 16.10 15.10 10.71
CA LEU A 444 17.37 15.09 10.01
C LEU A 444 18.17 16.36 10.26
N THR A 445 19.47 16.18 10.49
CA THR A 445 20.46 17.27 10.58
C THR A 445 21.23 17.48 9.27
N THR A 446 21.04 16.59 8.30
CA THR A 446 21.65 16.63 6.96
C THR A 446 20.66 17.15 5.92
N ASP A 447 21.18 17.62 4.80
CA ASP A 447 20.37 18.09 3.67
C ASP A 447 19.81 16.94 2.81
N TYR A 448 20.11 15.70 3.18
CA TYR A 448 19.62 14.48 2.52
C TYR A 448 19.26 13.43 3.55
N TYR A 449 18.46 12.44 3.13
CA TYR A 449 18.14 11.24 3.90
C TYR A 449 19.06 10.09 3.46
N ASN A 450 19.70 9.39 4.41
CA ASN A 450 20.60 8.29 4.10
C ASN A 450 19.81 7.01 3.79
N TRP A 451 19.23 6.94 2.61
CA TRP A 451 18.34 5.89 2.17
C TRP A 451 18.54 5.60 0.69
N ASN A 452 18.73 4.35 0.31
CA ASN A 452 19.09 3.91 -1.04
C ASN A 452 18.04 2.96 -1.64
N HIS A 453 16.77 3.17 -1.37
CA HIS A 453 15.71 2.34 -1.95
C HIS A 453 15.69 2.47 -3.48
N ARG A 454 15.59 1.32 -4.20
CA ARG A 454 15.68 1.26 -5.66
C ARG A 454 14.59 2.02 -6.42
N LEU A 455 13.43 2.21 -5.79
CA LEU A 455 12.32 3.00 -6.32
C LEU A 455 12.22 4.39 -5.69
N LEU A 456 13.28 4.89 -5.04
CA LEU A 456 13.23 6.18 -4.35
C LEU A 456 12.78 7.36 -5.24
N PRO A 457 13.14 7.46 -6.54
CA PRO A 457 12.64 8.55 -7.36
C PRO A 457 11.11 8.61 -7.44
N MET A 458 10.40 7.48 -7.25
CA MET A 458 8.94 7.46 -7.26
C MET A 458 8.32 8.29 -6.12
N ILE A 459 9.01 8.46 -4.98
CA ILE A 459 8.50 9.28 -3.89
C ILE A 459 8.27 10.74 -4.32
N MET A 460 9.07 11.22 -5.26
CA MET A 460 8.97 12.60 -5.78
C MET A 460 7.66 12.85 -6.54
N VAL A 461 7.05 11.78 -7.09
CA VAL A 461 5.75 11.86 -7.78
C VAL A 461 4.66 12.34 -6.81
N PHE A 462 4.73 11.92 -5.55
CA PHE A 462 3.71 12.20 -4.53
C PHE A 462 4.10 13.37 -3.62
N ALA A 463 5.39 13.51 -3.29
CA ALA A 463 5.89 14.46 -2.30
C ALA A 463 5.59 15.92 -2.64
N GLY A 464 5.50 16.27 -3.93
CA GLY A 464 5.10 17.61 -4.38
C GLY A 464 3.60 17.92 -4.23
N ARG A 465 2.77 16.90 -3.97
CA ARG A 465 1.29 17.01 -3.94
C ARG A 465 0.71 16.95 -2.52
N VAL A 466 1.49 16.48 -1.55
CA VAL A 466 1.02 16.33 -0.16
C VAL A 466 1.41 17.56 0.66
N ASP A 467 0.42 18.18 1.31
CA ASP A 467 0.70 19.23 2.30
C ASP A 467 1.16 18.62 3.63
N LEU A 468 2.47 18.63 3.83
CA LEU A 468 3.08 18.12 5.06
C LEU A 468 2.75 18.95 6.31
N ASN A 469 2.27 20.19 6.18
CA ASN A 469 1.83 20.99 7.32
C ASN A 469 0.49 20.49 7.89
N SER A 470 -0.29 19.78 7.08
CA SER A 470 -1.55 19.15 7.53
C SER A 470 -1.35 17.81 8.23
N VAL A 471 -0.12 17.27 8.25
CA VAL A 471 0.20 16.01 8.94
C VAL A 471 0.12 16.19 10.45
N THR A 472 -0.82 15.48 11.08
CA THR A 472 -1.01 15.43 12.52
C THR A 472 -0.85 14.02 13.05
N SER A 473 -0.65 13.87 14.36
CA SER A 473 -0.69 12.54 14.98
C SER A 473 -2.06 11.89 14.79
N PRO A 474 -2.12 10.55 14.69
CA PRO A 474 -3.40 9.86 14.66
C PRO A 474 -4.24 10.18 15.88
N THR A 475 -5.54 10.35 15.69
CA THR A 475 -6.49 10.61 16.80
C THR A 475 -6.94 9.32 17.47
N GLN A 476 -7.02 8.25 16.72
CA GLN A 476 -7.39 6.93 17.24
C GLN A 476 -6.15 6.23 17.80
N LYS A 477 -6.37 5.40 18.81
CA LYS A 477 -5.31 4.69 19.53
C LYS A 477 -5.39 3.17 19.34
N VAL A 478 -6.37 2.69 18.62
CA VAL A 478 -6.58 1.27 18.36
C VAL A 478 -6.79 1.07 16.86
N TRP A 479 -6.02 0.17 16.30
CA TRP A 479 -6.28 -0.45 15.02
C TRP A 479 -6.71 -1.87 15.25
N ALA A 480 -7.75 -2.29 14.55
CA ALA A 480 -8.16 -3.68 14.55
C ALA A 480 -8.53 -4.09 13.13
N GLY A 481 -7.91 -5.13 12.63
CA GLY A 481 -8.11 -5.64 11.29
C GLY A 481 -8.43 -7.12 11.28
N GLU A 482 -9.50 -7.48 10.57
CA GLU A 482 -9.82 -8.85 10.19
C GLU A 482 -9.08 -9.24 8.91
N GLY A 483 -9.23 -10.46 8.44
CA GLY A 483 -8.62 -10.98 7.23
C GLY A 483 -7.85 -12.26 7.48
N VAL A 484 -6.87 -12.54 6.61
CA VAL A 484 -6.06 -13.76 6.69
C VAL A 484 -5.22 -13.79 7.97
N THR A 485 -4.66 -12.65 8.34
CA THR A 485 -3.89 -12.44 9.57
C THR A 485 -4.53 -11.30 10.37
N PRO A 486 -5.58 -11.58 11.17
CA PRO A 486 -6.19 -10.55 11.98
C PRO A 486 -5.21 -10.02 13.03
N VAL A 487 -5.23 -8.70 13.24
CA VAL A 487 -4.35 -8.01 14.20
C VAL A 487 -5.13 -7.01 15.03
N VAL A 488 -4.68 -6.80 16.26
CA VAL A 488 -5.09 -5.70 17.14
C VAL A 488 -3.85 -4.95 17.59
N LEU A 489 -3.82 -3.65 17.33
CA LEU A 489 -2.70 -2.75 17.61
C LEU A 489 -3.21 -1.60 18.47
N VAL A 490 -2.62 -1.44 19.66
CA VAL A 490 -3.11 -0.49 20.67
C VAL A 490 -1.99 0.43 21.13
N HIS A 491 -2.22 1.72 21.04
CA HIS A 491 -1.35 2.77 21.58
C HIS A 491 -2.06 3.50 22.72
N THR A 492 -1.33 3.85 23.76
CA THR A 492 -1.87 4.77 24.79
C THR A 492 -1.72 6.23 24.35
N ASP A 493 -0.67 6.54 23.62
CA ASP A 493 -0.42 7.84 22.99
C ASP A 493 0.52 7.70 21.77
N TRP A 494 0.71 8.81 21.04
CA TRP A 494 1.57 8.93 19.86
C TRP A 494 2.83 9.79 20.12
N THR A 495 3.12 10.12 21.37
CA THR A 495 4.25 10.98 21.72
C THR A 495 5.59 10.26 21.72
N TRP A 496 5.57 8.91 21.82
CA TRP A 496 6.74 8.06 22.00
C TRP A 496 7.55 8.39 23.26
N SER A 497 6.86 8.84 24.28
CA SER A 497 7.43 9.05 25.60
C SER A 497 7.60 7.72 26.35
N ASP A 498 8.40 7.70 27.41
CA ASP A 498 8.55 6.51 28.25
C ASP A 498 7.27 6.13 29.02
N THR A 499 6.28 7.04 29.07
CA THR A 499 4.96 6.76 29.65
C THR A 499 3.99 6.09 28.68
N ASP A 500 4.26 6.18 27.37
CA ASP A 500 3.43 5.54 26.35
C ASP A 500 3.57 4.02 26.40
N LYS A 501 2.51 3.35 26.03
CA LYS A 501 2.47 1.88 25.95
C LYS A 501 1.96 1.48 24.57
N TYR A 502 2.44 0.33 24.13
CA TYR A 502 2.04 -0.27 22.88
C TYR A 502 1.78 -1.76 23.08
N LEU A 503 0.74 -2.26 22.46
CA LEU A 503 0.42 -3.68 22.38
C LEU A 503 0.06 -4.03 20.95
N GLY A 504 0.74 -4.99 20.36
CA GLY A 504 0.37 -5.62 19.10
C GLY A 504 0.08 -7.10 19.34
N ILE A 505 -1.08 -7.58 18.87
CA ILE A 505 -1.46 -9.00 18.95
C ILE A 505 -1.88 -9.45 17.56
N LYS A 506 -1.49 -10.66 17.16
CA LYS A 506 -1.94 -11.27 15.91
C LYS A 506 -2.66 -12.59 16.14
N GLY A 507 -3.64 -12.84 15.28
CA GLY A 507 -4.23 -14.15 15.03
C GLY A 507 -3.77 -14.72 13.69
N GLY A 508 -4.61 -15.52 13.06
CA GLY A 508 -4.47 -15.97 11.68
C GLY A 508 -4.18 -17.44 11.48
N LYS A 509 -3.93 -17.79 10.23
CA LYS A 509 -3.71 -19.17 9.78
C LYS A 509 -2.23 -19.37 9.46
N ALA A 510 -1.63 -20.43 10.00
CA ALA A 510 -0.23 -20.80 9.76
C ALA A 510 0.07 -21.25 8.31
N ARG A 511 -0.94 -21.35 7.44
CA ARG A 511 -0.79 -21.80 6.04
C ARG A 511 -0.69 -20.67 5.01
N SER A 512 -0.72 -19.41 5.44
CA SER A 512 -0.48 -18.30 4.52
C SER A 512 0.99 -18.24 4.13
N SER A 513 1.29 -17.59 3.02
CA SER A 513 2.66 -17.31 2.62
C SER A 513 3.41 -16.57 3.75
N HIS A 514 4.63 -16.98 4.04
CA HIS A 514 5.48 -16.42 5.08
C HIS A 514 4.92 -16.45 6.52
N ALA A 515 3.80 -17.13 6.76
CA ALA A 515 3.18 -17.20 8.08
C ALA A 515 3.92 -18.19 8.99
N HIS A 516 3.91 -17.89 10.29
CA HIS A 516 4.40 -18.75 11.35
C HIS A 516 3.27 -19.39 12.13
N MET A 517 3.55 -20.48 12.85
CA MET A 517 2.58 -21.14 13.78
C MET A 517 2.55 -20.40 15.13
N ASP A 518 2.21 -19.13 15.10
CA ASP A 518 2.35 -18.17 16.18
C ASP A 518 1.06 -17.35 16.42
N ALA A 519 -0.10 -17.92 16.11
CA ALA A 519 -1.39 -17.31 16.42
C ALA A 519 -1.51 -17.03 17.93
N GLY A 520 -1.80 -15.77 18.29
CA GLY A 520 -1.78 -15.27 19.66
C GLY A 520 -0.45 -14.70 20.11
N SER A 521 0.59 -14.66 19.26
CA SER A 521 1.82 -13.94 19.57
C SER A 521 1.56 -12.44 19.71
N PHE A 522 2.33 -11.79 20.57
CA PHE A 522 2.18 -10.37 20.85
C PHE A 522 3.51 -9.70 21.16
N VAL A 523 3.54 -8.40 20.90
CA VAL A 523 4.60 -7.49 21.35
C VAL A 523 4.04 -6.50 22.35
N TYR A 524 4.84 -6.11 23.34
CA TYR A 524 4.41 -5.16 24.37
C TYR A 524 5.52 -4.19 24.74
N ASP A 525 5.24 -2.90 24.63
CA ASP A 525 6.12 -1.82 25.06
C ASP A 525 5.50 -1.08 26.25
N ALA A 526 6.29 -0.82 27.28
CA ALA A 526 5.92 0.02 28.41
C ALA A 526 7.16 0.54 29.12
N TYR A 527 7.07 1.73 29.74
CA TYR A 527 8.14 2.34 30.53
C TYR A 527 9.48 2.43 29.77
N GLY A 528 9.41 2.74 28.50
CA GLY A 528 10.59 2.85 27.64
C GLY A 528 11.27 1.52 27.27
N VAL A 529 10.65 0.36 27.52
CA VAL A 529 11.20 -0.98 27.27
C VAL A 529 10.22 -1.82 26.47
N ARG A 530 10.73 -2.60 25.50
CA ARG A 530 9.97 -3.69 24.86
C ARG A 530 10.07 -4.94 25.73
N TRP A 531 8.97 -5.29 26.40
CA TRP A 531 8.89 -6.40 27.34
C TRP A 531 8.60 -7.74 26.68
N SER A 532 7.88 -7.73 25.59
CA SER A 532 7.61 -8.90 24.75
C SER A 532 7.92 -8.56 23.33
N MET A 533 8.59 -9.47 22.64
CA MET A 533 9.00 -9.30 21.24
C MET A 533 8.77 -10.59 20.46
N ASP A 534 8.52 -10.47 19.17
CA ASP A 534 8.64 -11.57 18.23
C ASP A 534 10.13 -11.79 17.94
N ILE A 535 10.59 -13.04 18.03
CA ILE A 535 12.02 -13.36 17.83
C ILE A 535 12.42 -13.45 16.35
N GLY A 536 11.45 -13.28 15.45
CA GLY A 536 11.66 -13.30 14.00
C GLY A 536 11.72 -14.70 13.41
N ARG A 537 12.34 -14.81 12.24
CA ARG A 537 12.45 -16.03 11.44
C ARG A 537 13.84 -16.65 11.48
N GLN A 538 13.92 -17.94 11.14
CA GLN A 538 15.18 -18.57 10.75
C GLN A 538 15.55 -18.22 9.30
N ASP A 539 16.82 -18.42 8.96
CA ASP A 539 17.26 -18.31 7.56
C ASP A 539 16.63 -19.45 6.72
N TYR A 540 16.20 -19.14 5.50
CA TYR A 540 15.63 -20.15 4.58
C TYR A 540 16.65 -21.25 4.18
N ALA A 541 17.94 -20.99 4.30
CA ALA A 541 19.01 -21.89 3.90
C ALA A 541 19.51 -22.84 5.01
N THR A 542 18.88 -22.85 6.21
CA THR A 542 19.30 -23.69 7.35
C THR A 542 18.43 -24.93 7.54
#